data_dfbce83541a9936d3299aaefea505393
#
_entry.id   dfbce83541a9936d3299aaefea505393
#
_cell.length_a   1.000
_cell.length_b   1.000
_cell.length_c   1.000
_cell.angle_alpha   90.00
_cell.angle_beta   90.00
_cell.angle_gamma   90.00
#
_symmetry.space_group_name_H-M   'P 1'
#
loop_
_entity.id
_entity.type
_entity.pdbx_description
1 polymer ?
#
loop_
_entity_poly.entity_id
_entity_poly.type
_entity_poly.pdbx_seq_one_letter_code
_entity_poly.pdbx_strand_id
1 'polypeptide(L)'
;MFSAPDTRQLKMKKNILLNPGPTTTTDTVKQALVVPDICPREAEFGEITQSVLKKIVSVVNGHPTHSTVIFAGSGTAGVEAALSSVVSENGKILILDNGAYGKRAETIIKAYGISHRTLRIDWGDYPDISQIETVIKEEPKLTHFFFVHHETTTGMLNPLADLLELCENYDLNSIVDAMSSY
;
A
#
# COMPACT_ATOMS: atom_id res chain seq x y z
N MET A 1 29.57 -15.11 40.01
CA MET A 1 30.31 -14.27 39.04
C MET A 1 29.90 -14.78 37.65
N PHE A 2 28.87 -14.19 37.07
CA PHE A 2 28.42 -14.58 35.73
C PHE A 2 29.35 -13.90 34.70
N SER A 3 30.08 -14.73 33.94
CA SER A 3 30.88 -14.20 32.80
C SER A 3 29.95 -13.63 31.77
N ALA A 4 30.29 -12.43 31.29
CA ALA A 4 29.57 -11.83 30.16
C ALA A 4 29.55 -12.81 28.97
N PRO A 5 28.44 -12.92 28.25
CA PRO A 5 28.38 -13.77 27.06
C PRO A 5 29.41 -13.30 26.02
N ASP A 6 30.15 -14.27 25.49
CA ASP A 6 31.12 -14.08 24.41
C ASP A 6 30.40 -13.49 23.18
N THR A 7 30.53 -12.19 23.01
CA THR A 7 29.99 -11.45 21.85
C THR A 7 30.84 -11.71 20.59
N ARG A 8 31.13 -12.97 20.26
CA ARG A 8 31.56 -13.28 18.90
C ARG A 8 30.44 -12.89 17.97
N GLN A 9 30.61 -11.75 17.32
CA GLN A 9 29.74 -11.35 16.23
C GLN A 9 29.64 -12.52 15.25
N LEU A 10 28.52 -13.23 15.27
CA LEU A 10 28.18 -14.21 14.25
C LEU A 10 28.20 -13.44 12.93
N LYS A 11 29.26 -13.62 12.15
CA LYS A 11 29.36 -13.04 10.82
C LYS A 11 28.29 -13.69 9.94
N MET A 12 27.08 -13.16 10.01
CA MET A 12 25.96 -13.67 9.24
C MET A 12 26.25 -13.50 7.75
N LYS A 13 26.01 -14.56 6.98
CA LYS A 13 26.10 -14.48 5.52
C LYS A 13 25.12 -13.42 5.03
N LYS A 14 25.64 -12.41 4.36
CA LYS A 14 24.82 -11.35 3.77
C LYS A 14 24.25 -11.85 2.43
N ASN A 15 22.95 -12.08 2.39
CA ASN A 15 22.23 -12.32 1.15
C ASN A 15 21.71 -10.99 0.61
N ILE A 16 21.81 -10.80 -0.71
CA ILE A 16 21.22 -9.66 -1.41
C ILE A 16 19.95 -10.16 -2.08
N LEU A 17 18.82 -9.56 -1.70
CA LEU A 17 17.53 -9.83 -2.31
C LEU A 17 17.31 -8.88 -3.49
N LEU A 18 16.95 -9.43 -4.64
CA LEU A 18 16.70 -8.68 -5.88
C LEU A 18 15.20 -8.61 -6.23
N ASN A 19 14.35 -8.73 -5.23
CA ASN A 19 12.90 -8.61 -5.37
C ASN A 19 12.40 -7.26 -4.82
N PRO A 20 11.23 -6.78 -5.23
CA PRO A 20 10.70 -5.48 -4.81
C PRO A 20 10.32 -5.43 -3.31
N GLY A 21 10.10 -6.57 -2.70
CA GLY A 21 9.83 -6.73 -1.28
C GLY A 21 9.69 -8.20 -0.88
N PRO A 22 10.24 -8.61 0.28
CA PRO A 22 11.09 -7.84 1.18
C PRO A 22 12.45 -7.49 0.58
N THR A 23 13.00 -6.33 0.94
CA THR A 23 14.31 -5.83 0.47
C THR A 23 15.43 -6.20 1.45
N THR A 24 16.68 -6.13 0.98
CA THR A 24 17.85 -6.29 1.84
C THR A 24 17.99 -5.05 2.74
N THR A 25 17.88 -5.26 4.05
CA THR A 25 18.06 -4.20 5.04
C THR A 25 19.53 -4.08 5.48
N THR A 26 19.91 -2.89 5.96
CA THR A 26 21.23 -2.65 6.57
C THR A 26 21.36 -3.34 7.94
N ASP A 27 22.59 -3.50 8.41
CA ASP A 27 22.82 -4.08 9.74
C ASP A 27 22.25 -3.18 10.85
N THR A 28 22.23 -1.86 10.66
CA THR A 28 21.60 -0.90 11.57
C THR A 28 20.11 -1.17 11.73
N VAL A 29 19.39 -1.41 10.61
CA VAL A 29 17.96 -1.75 10.66
C VAL A 29 17.73 -3.08 11.37
N LYS A 30 18.57 -4.10 11.11
CA LYS A 30 18.47 -5.41 11.79
C LYS A 30 18.71 -5.28 13.30
N GLN A 31 19.71 -4.50 13.69
CA GLN A 31 20.01 -4.27 15.11
C GLN A 31 18.88 -3.52 15.83
N ALA A 32 18.19 -2.62 15.15
CA ALA A 32 17.04 -1.91 15.70
C ALA A 32 15.84 -2.81 16.02
N LEU A 33 15.83 -4.07 15.53
CA LEU A 33 14.82 -5.07 15.87
C LEU A 33 15.12 -5.79 17.19
N VAL A 34 16.35 -5.64 17.72
CA VAL A 34 16.77 -6.25 18.99
C VAL A 34 16.47 -5.25 20.10
N VAL A 35 15.28 -5.32 20.64
CA VAL A 35 14.79 -4.45 21.71
C VAL A 35 14.34 -5.29 22.91
N PRO A 36 14.31 -4.72 24.15
CA PRO A 36 13.69 -5.37 25.29
C PRO A 36 12.22 -5.69 25.03
N ASP A 37 11.71 -6.70 25.72
CA ASP A 37 10.27 -6.99 25.69
C ASP A 37 9.48 -5.80 26.24
N ILE A 38 8.52 -5.31 25.46
CA ILE A 38 7.66 -4.17 25.79
C ILE A 38 6.21 -4.63 25.72
N CYS A 39 5.45 -4.38 26.77
CA CYS A 39 4.03 -4.69 26.79
C CYS A 39 3.25 -3.73 25.87
N PRO A 40 2.46 -4.24 24.89
CA PRO A 40 1.73 -3.38 23.94
C PRO A 40 0.61 -2.56 24.58
N ARG A 41 0.28 -2.80 25.86
CA ARG A 41 -0.73 -2.06 26.62
C ARG A 41 -0.13 -0.96 27.52
N GLU A 42 1.19 -0.86 27.59
CA GLU A 42 1.89 0.12 28.40
C GLU A 42 2.13 1.44 27.63
N ALA A 43 2.29 2.52 28.39
CA ALA A 43 2.50 3.85 27.83
C ALA A 43 3.73 3.93 26.93
N GLU A 44 4.83 3.22 27.31
CA GLU A 44 6.07 3.15 26.52
C GLU A 44 5.83 2.65 25.09
N PHE A 45 5.03 1.61 24.91
CA PHE A 45 4.68 1.11 23.57
C PHE A 45 3.79 2.13 22.83
N GLY A 46 2.90 2.80 23.55
CA GLY A 46 2.08 3.88 23.01
C GLY A 46 2.90 5.03 22.45
N GLU A 47 3.96 5.45 23.14
CA GLU A 47 4.88 6.51 22.70
C GLU A 47 5.64 6.10 21.43
N ILE A 48 6.14 4.86 21.38
CA ILE A 48 6.79 4.30 20.18
C ILE A 48 5.82 4.33 19.00
N THR A 49 4.60 3.84 19.19
CA THR A 49 3.55 3.81 18.16
C THR A 49 3.25 5.21 17.63
N GLN A 50 3.04 6.20 18.50
CA GLN A 50 2.78 7.58 18.09
C GLN A 50 3.96 8.18 17.30
N SER A 51 5.19 7.85 17.71
CA SER A 51 6.38 8.27 16.97
C SER A 51 6.43 7.67 15.56
N VAL A 52 6.11 6.38 15.42
CA VAL A 52 6.06 5.68 14.12
C VAL A 52 5.00 6.29 13.22
N LEU A 53 3.77 6.51 13.73
CA LEU A 53 2.67 7.10 12.96
C LEU A 53 3.07 8.46 12.34
N LYS A 54 3.70 9.33 13.12
CA LYS A 54 4.16 10.64 12.65
C LYS A 54 5.27 10.51 11.59
N LYS A 55 6.23 9.61 11.80
CA LYS A 55 7.35 9.41 10.87
C LYS A 55 6.89 8.89 9.51
N ILE A 56 5.90 7.98 9.48
CA ILE A 56 5.34 7.46 8.23
C ILE A 56 4.73 8.60 7.41
N VAL A 57 3.88 9.45 8.02
CA VAL A 57 3.31 10.62 7.33
C VAL A 57 4.40 11.58 6.83
N SER A 58 5.51 11.71 7.58
CA SER A 58 6.61 12.60 7.18
C SER A 58 7.34 12.13 5.92
N VAL A 59 7.35 10.82 5.63
CA VAL A 59 7.99 10.28 4.41
C VAL A 59 7.39 10.88 3.15
N VAL A 60 6.07 11.13 3.15
CA VAL A 60 5.34 11.70 1.99
C VAL A 60 5.02 13.19 2.17
N ASN A 61 5.63 13.87 3.15
CA ASN A 61 5.33 15.26 3.48
C ASN A 61 3.84 15.53 3.74
N GLY A 62 3.12 14.52 4.25
CA GLY A 62 1.66 14.53 4.35
C GLY A 62 1.07 15.34 5.52
N HIS A 63 1.87 15.99 6.37
CA HIS A 63 1.36 16.86 7.43
C HIS A 63 0.89 18.21 6.89
N PRO A 64 -0.21 18.74 7.39
CA PRO A 64 -1.14 18.22 8.41
C PRO A 64 -2.34 17.43 7.83
N THR A 65 -2.37 17.14 6.55
CA THR A 65 -3.56 16.65 5.83
C THR A 65 -3.73 15.13 5.86
N HIS A 66 -2.69 14.39 6.24
CA HIS A 66 -2.70 12.92 6.23
C HIS A 66 -2.53 12.34 7.63
N SER A 67 -3.05 11.15 7.83
CA SER A 67 -2.86 10.33 9.01
C SER A 67 -2.50 8.89 8.64
N THR A 68 -1.86 8.18 9.57
CA THR A 68 -1.46 6.77 9.38
C THR A 68 -2.36 5.86 10.20
N VAL A 69 -2.78 4.76 9.58
CA VAL A 69 -3.38 3.60 10.26
C VAL A 69 -2.45 2.41 10.08
N ILE A 70 -2.08 1.76 11.18
CA ILE A 70 -1.18 0.59 11.16
C ILE A 70 -2.00 -0.69 11.22
N PHE A 71 -1.74 -1.61 10.28
CA PHE A 71 -2.25 -2.97 10.29
C PHE A 71 -1.10 -3.97 10.44
N ALA A 72 -1.26 -4.91 11.38
CA ALA A 72 -0.37 -6.06 11.48
C ALA A 72 -0.79 -7.11 10.45
N GLY A 73 -0.10 -7.16 9.31
CA GLY A 73 -0.44 -8.09 8.23
C GLY A 73 0.41 -7.89 6.99
N SER A 74 0.03 -8.57 5.91
CA SER A 74 0.62 -8.37 4.59
C SER A 74 0.06 -7.12 3.91
N GLY A 75 0.72 -6.65 2.82
CA GLY A 75 0.17 -5.60 1.99
C GLY A 75 -1.23 -5.91 1.43
N THR A 76 -1.51 -7.19 1.13
CA THR A 76 -2.85 -7.63 0.74
C THR A 76 -3.88 -7.35 1.85
N ALA A 77 -3.53 -7.57 3.12
CA ALA A 77 -4.41 -7.25 4.24
C ALA A 77 -4.68 -5.74 4.35
N GLY A 78 -3.67 -4.90 4.07
CA GLY A 78 -3.83 -3.45 3.99
C GLY A 78 -4.76 -3.01 2.86
N VAL A 79 -4.59 -3.58 1.67
CA VAL A 79 -5.49 -3.32 0.52
C VAL A 79 -6.91 -3.78 0.82
N GLU A 80 -7.08 -4.98 1.38
CA GLU A 80 -8.40 -5.51 1.77
C GLU A 80 -9.07 -4.59 2.81
N ALA A 81 -8.34 -4.17 3.84
CA ALA A 81 -8.84 -3.24 4.85
C ALA A 81 -9.27 -1.90 4.23
N ALA A 82 -8.48 -1.33 3.32
CA ALA A 82 -8.84 -0.10 2.62
C ALA A 82 -10.11 -0.28 1.79
N LEU A 83 -10.14 -1.26 0.89
CA LEU A 83 -11.26 -1.50 -0.02
C LEU A 83 -12.57 -1.79 0.73
N SER A 84 -12.52 -2.57 1.81
CA SER A 84 -13.71 -2.96 2.56
C SER A 84 -14.23 -1.88 3.52
N SER A 85 -13.40 -0.88 3.87
CA SER A 85 -13.77 0.14 4.87
C SER A 85 -14.08 1.52 4.29
N VAL A 86 -13.45 1.92 3.16
CA VAL A 86 -13.64 3.27 2.62
C VAL A 86 -14.75 3.36 1.58
N VAL A 87 -15.07 2.26 0.89
CA VAL A 87 -16.17 2.25 -0.09
C VAL A 87 -17.49 2.02 0.65
N SER A 88 -18.36 3.01 0.64
CA SER A 88 -19.67 2.93 1.29
C SER A 88 -20.59 1.90 0.62
N GLU A 89 -21.65 1.46 1.30
CA GLU A 89 -22.65 0.51 0.76
C GLU A 89 -23.26 0.95 -0.57
N ASN A 90 -23.42 2.25 -0.78
CA ASN A 90 -23.94 2.82 -2.03
C ASN A 90 -22.82 3.25 -3.00
N GLY A 91 -21.57 3.04 -2.63
CA GLY A 91 -20.41 3.39 -3.45
C GLY A 91 -20.21 2.40 -4.60
N LYS A 92 -19.61 2.90 -5.67
CA LYS A 92 -19.15 2.09 -6.81
C LYS A 92 -17.70 2.42 -7.11
N ILE A 93 -16.86 1.39 -7.22
CA ILE A 93 -15.43 1.56 -7.45
C ILE A 93 -15.04 1.17 -8.88
N LEU A 94 -14.24 2.01 -9.53
CA LEU A 94 -13.48 1.63 -10.72
C LEU A 94 -12.19 0.95 -10.27
N ILE A 95 -11.82 -0.15 -10.92
CA ILE A 95 -10.56 -0.86 -10.69
C ILE A 95 -9.77 -0.88 -11.99
N LEU A 96 -8.53 -0.38 -11.95
CA LEU A 96 -7.57 -0.57 -13.02
C LEU A 96 -6.86 -1.90 -12.82
N ASP A 97 -7.05 -2.83 -13.76
CA ASP A 97 -6.43 -4.15 -13.76
C ASP A 97 -5.45 -4.24 -14.94
N ASN A 98 -4.18 -3.96 -14.69
CA ASN A 98 -3.07 -4.13 -15.63
C ASN A 98 -1.96 -5.02 -15.05
N GLY A 99 -2.30 -5.86 -14.06
CA GLY A 99 -1.39 -6.82 -13.45
C GLY A 99 -2.04 -7.62 -12.30
N ALA A 100 -1.24 -8.43 -11.63
CA ALA A 100 -1.74 -9.37 -10.62
C ALA A 100 -2.38 -8.67 -9.42
N TYR A 101 -1.93 -7.47 -9.04
CA TYR A 101 -2.45 -6.76 -7.87
C TYR A 101 -3.76 -6.04 -8.19
N GLY A 102 -3.92 -5.48 -9.38
CA GLY A 102 -5.21 -4.98 -9.86
C GLY A 102 -6.26 -6.09 -9.91
N LYS A 103 -5.90 -7.26 -10.46
CA LYS A 103 -6.77 -8.44 -10.47
C LYS A 103 -7.12 -8.93 -9.07
N ARG A 104 -6.18 -8.87 -8.11
CA ARG A 104 -6.41 -9.24 -6.71
C ARG A 104 -7.41 -8.29 -6.05
N ALA A 105 -7.30 -6.98 -6.29
CA ALA A 105 -8.26 -6.00 -5.78
C ALA A 105 -9.68 -6.31 -6.26
N GLU A 106 -9.86 -6.66 -7.55
CA GLU A 106 -11.15 -7.10 -8.07
C GLU A 106 -11.69 -8.34 -7.33
N THR A 107 -10.82 -9.30 -7.02
CA THR A 107 -11.21 -10.52 -6.28
C THR A 107 -11.70 -10.16 -4.87
N ILE A 108 -11.01 -9.27 -4.18
CA ILE A 108 -11.41 -8.77 -2.85
C ILE A 108 -12.77 -8.08 -2.93
N ILE A 109 -12.94 -7.12 -3.83
CA ILE A 109 -14.18 -6.36 -4.01
C ILE A 109 -15.37 -7.28 -4.28
N LYS A 110 -15.19 -8.31 -5.10
CA LYS A 110 -16.22 -9.32 -5.38
C LYS A 110 -16.60 -10.13 -4.13
N ALA A 111 -15.60 -10.51 -3.32
CA ALA A 111 -15.84 -11.26 -2.09
C ALA A 111 -16.67 -10.48 -1.07
N TYR A 112 -16.50 -9.16 -1.02
CA TYR A 112 -17.29 -8.26 -0.17
C TYR A 112 -18.61 -7.79 -0.79
N GLY A 113 -18.90 -8.18 -2.03
CA GLY A 113 -20.13 -7.76 -2.72
C GLY A 113 -20.20 -6.28 -3.06
N ILE A 114 -19.07 -5.59 -3.10
CA ILE A 114 -19.00 -4.15 -3.39
C ILE A 114 -19.23 -3.91 -4.88
N SER A 115 -20.07 -2.92 -5.21
CA SER A 115 -20.35 -2.55 -6.59
C SER A 115 -19.11 -2.00 -7.28
N HIS A 116 -18.77 -2.53 -8.46
CA HIS A 116 -17.54 -2.15 -9.15
C HIS A 116 -17.65 -2.18 -10.67
N ARG A 117 -16.72 -1.53 -11.32
CA ARG A 117 -16.37 -1.65 -12.74
C ARG A 117 -14.89 -1.97 -12.82
N THR A 118 -14.48 -2.95 -13.61
CA THR A 118 -13.06 -3.23 -13.86
C THR A 118 -12.71 -2.83 -15.28
N LEU A 119 -11.70 -1.97 -15.43
CA LEU A 119 -11.04 -1.70 -16.69
C LEU A 119 -9.80 -2.59 -16.77
N ARG A 120 -9.81 -3.53 -17.73
CA ARG A 120 -8.67 -4.41 -17.98
C ARG A 120 -7.82 -3.89 -19.11
N ILE A 121 -6.53 -3.89 -18.84
CA ILE A 121 -5.48 -3.55 -19.80
C ILE A 121 -4.53 -4.74 -19.83
N ASP A 122 -4.02 -5.09 -20.98
CA ASP A 122 -3.08 -6.20 -21.11
C ASP A 122 -1.81 -5.95 -20.29
N TRP A 123 -1.31 -7.01 -19.66
CA TRP A 123 -0.15 -6.92 -18.80
C TRP A 123 1.08 -6.46 -19.59
N GLY A 124 1.69 -5.36 -19.14
CA GLY A 124 2.82 -4.71 -19.81
C GLY A 124 2.42 -3.50 -20.66
N ASP A 125 1.13 -3.26 -20.84
CA ASP A 125 0.64 -2.07 -21.53
C ASP A 125 0.34 -0.93 -20.55
N TYR A 126 0.69 0.29 -20.95
CA TYR A 126 0.35 1.48 -20.17
C TYR A 126 -1.14 1.82 -20.29
N PRO A 127 -1.73 2.28 -19.19
CA PRO A 127 -3.12 2.73 -19.24
C PRO A 127 -3.25 3.99 -20.12
N ASP A 128 -4.19 3.97 -21.05
CA ASP A 128 -4.60 5.15 -21.80
C ASP A 128 -5.57 5.99 -20.94
N ILE A 129 -5.13 7.20 -20.59
CA ILE A 129 -5.88 8.13 -19.75
C ILE A 129 -7.23 8.47 -20.39
N SER A 130 -7.28 8.63 -21.72
CA SER A 130 -8.52 8.92 -22.45
C SER A 130 -9.52 7.76 -22.40
N GLN A 131 -9.04 6.54 -22.40
CA GLN A 131 -9.88 5.34 -22.20
C GLN A 131 -10.45 5.27 -20.78
N ILE A 132 -9.63 5.57 -19.77
CA ILE A 132 -10.08 5.60 -18.37
C ILE A 132 -11.14 6.69 -18.21
N GLU A 133 -10.88 7.88 -18.73
CA GLU A 133 -11.81 9.00 -18.69
C GLU A 133 -13.16 8.64 -19.33
N THR A 134 -13.14 7.94 -20.47
CA THR A 134 -14.35 7.46 -21.14
C THR A 134 -15.16 6.53 -20.22
N VAL A 135 -14.51 5.58 -19.58
CA VAL A 135 -15.17 4.66 -18.63
C VAL A 135 -15.78 5.42 -17.44
N ILE A 136 -15.09 6.44 -16.94
CA ILE A 136 -15.62 7.28 -15.84
C ILE A 136 -16.89 8.01 -16.29
N LYS A 137 -16.89 8.59 -17.49
CA LYS A 137 -18.05 9.31 -18.07
C LYS A 137 -19.26 8.38 -18.31
N GLU A 138 -19.00 7.14 -18.71
CA GLU A 138 -20.04 6.12 -18.91
C GLU A 138 -20.67 5.62 -17.61
N GLU A 139 -19.99 5.80 -16.48
CA GLU A 139 -20.38 5.25 -15.18
C GLU A 139 -20.54 6.36 -14.12
N PRO A 140 -21.56 7.23 -14.23
CA PRO A 140 -21.73 8.41 -13.38
C PRO A 140 -22.00 8.08 -11.89
N LYS A 141 -22.14 6.80 -11.55
CA LYS A 141 -22.27 6.33 -10.17
C LYS A 141 -20.95 5.96 -9.51
N LEU A 142 -19.82 6.08 -10.21
CA LEU A 142 -18.51 5.86 -9.62
C LEU A 142 -18.26 6.88 -8.50
N THR A 143 -17.71 6.39 -7.41
CA THR A 143 -17.36 7.18 -6.22
C THR A 143 -15.89 7.03 -5.86
N HIS A 144 -15.27 5.94 -6.31
CA HIS A 144 -13.89 5.62 -6.00
C HIS A 144 -13.18 5.09 -7.23
N PHE A 145 -11.85 5.30 -7.26
CA PHE A 145 -10.96 4.70 -8.25
C PHE A 145 -9.78 4.03 -7.55
N PHE A 146 -9.62 2.72 -7.76
CA PHE A 146 -8.49 1.94 -7.27
C PHE A 146 -7.51 1.66 -8.40
N PHE A 147 -6.23 1.87 -8.13
CA PHE A 147 -5.13 1.47 -9.00
C PHE A 147 -3.85 1.16 -8.21
N VAL A 148 -2.98 0.37 -8.80
CA VAL A 148 -1.64 0.07 -8.28
C VAL A 148 -0.67 1.09 -8.84
N HIS A 149 0.13 1.77 -8.01
CA HIS A 149 1.13 2.72 -8.51
C HIS A 149 2.29 2.01 -9.19
N HIS A 150 2.91 1.02 -8.51
CA HIS A 150 3.95 0.19 -9.09
C HIS A 150 3.49 -1.27 -9.16
N GLU A 151 3.04 -1.68 -10.34
CA GLU A 151 2.64 -3.07 -10.59
C GLU A 151 3.88 -3.94 -10.78
N THR A 152 4.32 -4.58 -9.69
CA THR A 152 5.60 -5.32 -9.66
C THR A 152 5.60 -6.59 -10.49
N THR A 153 4.45 -7.14 -10.84
CA THR A 153 4.35 -8.33 -11.70
C THR A 153 4.72 -8.05 -13.14
N THR A 154 4.58 -6.80 -13.58
CA THR A 154 4.99 -6.31 -14.90
C THR A 154 6.19 -5.38 -14.85
N GLY A 155 6.57 -4.91 -13.64
CA GLY A 155 7.61 -3.91 -13.44
C GLY A 155 7.21 -2.50 -13.88
N MET A 156 5.91 -2.23 -14.00
CA MET A 156 5.38 -1.00 -14.55
C MET A 156 5.01 0.01 -13.48
N LEU A 157 5.43 1.25 -13.66
CA LEU A 157 5.03 2.39 -12.86
C LEU A 157 3.87 3.11 -13.56
N ASN A 158 2.67 3.02 -13.01
CA ASN A 158 1.51 3.70 -13.55
C ASN A 158 1.61 5.22 -13.38
N PRO A 159 1.00 6.03 -14.27
CA PRO A 159 1.12 7.49 -14.26
C PRO A 159 0.28 8.11 -13.13
N LEU A 160 0.83 8.10 -11.91
CA LEU A 160 0.14 8.50 -10.68
C LEU A 160 -0.48 9.89 -10.79
N ALA A 161 0.27 10.88 -11.31
CA ALA A 161 -0.22 12.25 -11.38
C ALA A 161 -1.46 12.37 -12.27
N ASP A 162 -1.43 11.77 -13.46
CA ASP A 162 -2.54 11.82 -14.42
C ASP A 162 -3.79 11.09 -13.88
N LEU A 163 -3.58 9.95 -13.16
CA LEU A 163 -4.67 9.18 -12.56
C LEU A 163 -5.32 9.94 -11.38
N LEU A 164 -4.51 10.66 -10.59
CA LEU A 164 -5.02 11.50 -9.50
C LEU A 164 -5.74 12.73 -10.04
N GLU A 165 -5.25 13.34 -11.12
CA GLU A 165 -5.93 14.45 -11.82
C GLU A 165 -7.32 14.03 -12.34
N LEU A 166 -7.45 12.80 -12.88
CA LEU A 166 -8.77 12.25 -13.21
C LEU A 166 -9.68 12.14 -11.98
N CYS A 167 -9.14 11.66 -10.86
CA CYS A 167 -9.92 11.58 -9.62
C CYS A 167 -10.44 12.96 -9.19
N GLU A 168 -9.59 13.99 -9.23
CA GLU A 168 -9.96 15.36 -8.88
C GLU A 168 -11.02 15.92 -9.85
N ASN A 169 -10.83 15.75 -11.17
CA ASN A 169 -11.73 16.27 -12.19
C ASN A 169 -13.14 15.65 -12.15
N TYR A 170 -13.27 14.42 -11.64
CA TYR A 170 -14.53 13.68 -11.60
C TYR A 170 -15.04 13.41 -10.18
N ASP A 171 -14.49 14.09 -9.16
CA ASP A 171 -14.87 13.95 -7.74
C ASP A 171 -14.85 12.49 -7.25
N LEU A 172 -13.82 11.75 -7.64
CA LEU A 172 -13.60 10.37 -7.23
C LEU A 172 -12.59 10.31 -6.09
N ASN A 173 -12.90 9.49 -5.08
CA ASN A 173 -11.91 9.16 -4.05
C ASN A 173 -10.89 8.17 -4.61
N SER A 174 -9.60 8.53 -4.57
CA SER A 174 -8.53 7.64 -5.01
C SER A 174 -8.14 6.65 -3.92
N ILE A 175 -7.93 5.39 -4.31
CA ILE A 175 -7.33 4.34 -3.47
C ILE A 175 -6.10 3.82 -4.22
N VAL A 176 -4.91 4.07 -3.69
CA VAL A 176 -3.65 3.76 -4.37
C VAL A 176 -2.90 2.67 -3.61
N ASP A 177 -2.67 1.53 -4.26
CA ASP A 177 -1.71 0.55 -3.76
C ASP A 177 -0.29 1.02 -4.11
N ALA A 178 0.41 1.51 -3.10
CA ALA A 178 1.79 1.99 -3.19
C ALA A 178 2.77 1.08 -2.43
N MET A 179 2.46 -0.20 -2.25
CA MET A 179 3.23 -1.16 -1.46
C MET A 179 4.71 -1.20 -1.82
N SER A 180 5.05 -1.00 -3.07
CA SER A 180 6.43 -1.04 -3.57
C SER A 180 6.94 0.30 -4.11
N SER A 181 6.19 1.38 -3.90
CA SER A 181 6.51 2.71 -4.42
C SER A 181 6.38 3.85 -3.41
N TYR A 182 6.02 3.50 -2.15
CA TYR A 182 5.91 4.43 -1.03
C TYR A 182 7.29 4.89 -0.55
#